data_08e1c3e9bfaa6dcce72d5a01bb935164
#
_entry.id   08e1c3e9bfaa6dcce72d5a01bb935164
#
_cell.length_a   1.000
_cell.length_b   1.000
_cell.length_c   1.000
_cell.angle_alpha   90.00
_cell.angle_beta   90.00
_cell.angle_gamma   90.00
#
_symmetry.space_group_name_H-M   'P 1'
#
loop_
_entity.id
_entity.type
_entity.pdbx_description
1 polymer ?
#
loop_
_entity_poly.entity_id
_entity_poly.type
_entity_poly.pdbx_seq_one_letter_code
_entity_poly.pdbx_strand_id
1 'polypeptide(L)'
;MNAVARAVALPVTAVVLVVTVLWVQVAHGGGSFEPLKPADPCVVRGDSTTPADIDGLTERLVLLGLDGAACRLHVSREALALDLARSDPTDAQVAALRAGLLGAVRRMTADHTLPPSSSLVDEALDSADLNGLLEAAIRAVPDPVVDRALPTDDVLTRTITDLDLRQVLANAGDPSDLQRQMDAAVTRAVEDSLTARLRGLL
;
A
#
# COMPACT_ATOMS: atom_id res chain seq x y z
N MET A 1 -62.79 17.44 22.28
CA MET A 1 -61.92 16.34 21.85
C MET A 1 -61.00 16.02 23.01
N ASN A 2 -61.21 14.83 23.60
CA ASN A 2 -60.77 14.46 24.94
C ASN A 2 -59.25 14.30 25.05
N ALA A 3 -58.65 14.76 26.15
CA ALA A 3 -57.19 14.60 26.43
C ALA A 3 -56.73 13.14 26.35
N VAL A 4 -57.58 12.18 26.67
CA VAL A 4 -57.37 10.76 26.57
C VAL A 4 -57.18 10.31 25.12
N ALA A 5 -57.88 10.87 24.14
CA ALA A 5 -57.74 10.54 22.72
C ALA A 5 -56.38 11.00 22.18
N ARG A 6 -55.82 12.10 22.65
CA ARG A 6 -54.47 12.61 22.31
C ARG A 6 -53.36 11.78 22.97
N ALA A 7 -53.57 11.32 24.21
CA ALA A 7 -52.59 10.53 24.94
C ALA A 7 -52.38 9.12 24.31
N VAL A 8 -53.42 8.56 23.66
CA VAL A 8 -53.32 7.27 22.97
C VAL A 8 -52.89 7.42 21.51
N ALA A 9 -53.20 8.53 20.86
CA ALA A 9 -52.86 8.72 19.44
C ALA A 9 -51.31 8.81 19.20
N LEU A 10 -50.55 9.45 20.09
CA LEU A 10 -49.11 9.56 19.93
C LEU A 10 -48.34 8.22 19.97
N PRO A 11 -48.59 7.33 20.95
CA PRO A 11 -47.91 6.02 20.94
C PRO A 11 -48.36 5.15 19.76
N VAL A 12 -49.61 5.20 19.35
CA VAL A 12 -50.12 4.44 18.21
C VAL A 12 -49.44 4.89 16.90
N THR A 13 -49.34 6.22 16.69
CA THR A 13 -48.63 6.76 15.51
C THR A 13 -47.14 6.38 15.49
N ALA A 14 -46.46 6.40 16.64
CA ALA A 14 -45.08 5.99 16.75
C ALA A 14 -44.89 4.51 16.39
N VAL A 15 -45.76 3.64 16.89
CA VAL A 15 -45.71 2.19 16.57
C VAL A 15 -45.97 1.96 15.07
N VAL A 16 -46.95 2.63 14.48
CA VAL A 16 -47.23 2.51 13.02
C VAL A 16 -46.04 2.96 12.19
N LEU A 17 -45.38 4.06 12.56
CA LEU A 17 -44.18 4.53 11.85
C LEU A 17 -43.03 3.54 11.95
N VAL A 18 -42.74 3.01 13.15
CA VAL A 18 -41.70 2.00 13.35
C VAL A 18 -41.97 0.75 12.53
N VAL A 19 -43.19 0.22 12.55
CA VAL A 19 -43.58 -0.95 11.79
C VAL A 19 -43.45 -0.71 10.28
N THR A 20 -43.86 0.50 9.82
CA THR A 20 -43.77 0.86 8.40
C THR A 20 -42.29 0.95 7.96
N VAL A 21 -41.41 1.58 8.76
CA VAL A 21 -39.96 1.67 8.46
C VAL A 21 -39.31 0.28 8.44
N LEU A 22 -39.62 -0.57 9.42
CA LEU A 22 -39.12 -1.94 9.47
C LEU A 22 -39.59 -2.75 8.25
N TRP A 23 -40.87 -2.59 7.88
CA TRP A 23 -41.41 -3.30 6.72
C TRP A 23 -40.76 -2.85 5.40
N VAL A 24 -40.56 -1.55 5.22
CA VAL A 24 -39.83 -0.99 4.07
C VAL A 24 -38.39 -1.49 4.05
N GLN A 25 -37.70 -1.52 5.19
CA GLN A 25 -36.34 -2.03 5.28
C GLN A 25 -36.27 -3.52 4.89
N VAL A 26 -37.16 -4.34 5.42
CA VAL A 26 -37.20 -5.78 5.08
C VAL A 26 -37.57 -5.98 3.61
N ALA A 27 -38.52 -5.23 3.07
CA ALA A 27 -38.93 -5.31 1.67
C ALA A 27 -37.81 -4.87 0.69
N HIS A 28 -36.89 -4.03 1.12
CA HIS A 28 -35.73 -3.58 0.33
C HIS A 28 -34.42 -4.33 0.68
N GLY A 29 -34.52 -5.53 1.27
CA GLY A 29 -33.37 -6.40 1.52
C GLY A 29 -32.64 -6.15 2.85
N GLY A 30 -33.14 -5.28 3.73
CA GLY A 30 -32.56 -5.02 5.04
C GLY A 30 -32.61 -6.20 6.04
N GLY A 31 -33.31 -7.29 5.68
CA GLY A 31 -33.36 -8.53 6.46
C GLY A 31 -32.36 -9.60 6.01
N SER A 32 -31.67 -9.39 4.87
CA SER A 32 -30.73 -10.34 4.28
C SER A 32 -29.37 -9.67 4.05
N PHE A 33 -28.78 -9.14 5.14
CA PHE A 33 -27.40 -8.65 5.08
C PHE A 33 -26.45 -9.86 5.00
N GLU A 34 -26.00 -10.21 3.80
CA GLU A 34 -24.83 -11.05 3.61
C GLU A 34 -23.61 -10.13 3.55
N PRO A 35 -22.66 -10.24 4.50
CA PRO A 35 -21.39 -9.52 4.40
C PRO A 35 -20.72 -9.87 3.07
N LEU A 36 -20.24 -8.85 2.35
CA LEU A 36 -19.46 -9.08 1.13
C LEU A 36 -18.27 -9.99 1.48
N LYS A 37 -18.19 -11.12 0.77
CA LYS A 37 -17.06 -12.03 0.93
C LYS A 37 -15.78 -11.29 0.50
N PRO A 38 -14.73 -11.31 1.34
CA PRO A 38 -13.45 -10.71 0.95
C PRO A 38 -12.98 -11.25 -0.40
N ALA A 39 -12.39 -10.39 -1.21
CA ALA A 39 -11.84 -10.81 -2.50
C ALA A 39 -10.71 -11.82 -2.28
N ASP A 40 -10.60 -12.81 -3.17
CA ASP A 40 -9.51 -13.78 -3.15
C ASP A 40 -8.16 -13.05 -3.40
N PRO A 41 -7.22 -13.05 -2.45
CA PRO A 41 -5.94 -12.38 -2.62
C PRO A 41 -5.02 -13.06 -3.63
N CYS A 42 -5.31 -14.31 -4.02
CA CYS A 42 -4.54 -15.04 -5.03
C CYS A 42 -4.98 -14.69 -6.46
N VAL A 43 -6.16 -14.08 -6.61
CA VAL A 43 -6.64 -13.61 -7.92
C VAL A 43 -6.04 -12.25 -8.22
N VAL A 44 -5.32 -12.20 -9.35
CA VAL A 44 -4.71 -10.95 -9.84
C VAL A 44 -5.79 -9.92 -10.13
N ARG A 45 -5.76 -8.81 -9.43
CA ARG A 45 -6.57 -7.63 -9.77
C ARG A 45 -5.88 -6.90 -10.91
N GLY A 46 -6.56 -6.79 -12.03
CA GLY A 46 -6.03 -6.14 -13.23
C GLY A 46 -6.05 -4.62 -13.05
N ASP A 47 -4.97 -4.06 -12.60
CA ASP A 47 -4.66 -2.64 -12.76
C ASP A 47 -3.34 -2.54 -13.51
N SER A 48 -3.40 -2.04 -14.73
CA SER A 48 -2.26 -1.92 -15.66
C SER A 48 -1.74 -0.48 -15.74
N THR A 49 -2.25 0.43 -14.92
CA THR A 49 -1.78 1.82 -14.89
C THR A 49 -0.41 1.92 -14.25
N THR A 50 0.51 2.63 -14.90
CA THR A 50 1.80 3.00 -14.29
C THR A 50 1.54 4.06 -13.23
N PRO A 51 2.04 3.91 -11.99
CA PRO A 51 2.00 4.96 -10.99
C PRO A 51 2.66 6.24 -11.51
N ALA A 52 2.06 7.39 -11.22
CA ALA A 52 2.54 8.68 -11.71
C ALA A 52 3.66 9.27 -10.83
N ASP A 53 3.73 8.84 -9.56
CA ASP A 53 4.57 9.41 -8.51
C ASP A 53 5.05 8.33 -7.53
N ILE A 54 5.92 8.74 -6.58
CA ILE A 54 6.49 7.86 -5.54
C ILE A 54 5.39 7.34 -4.62
N ASP A 55 4.41 8.17 -4.28
CA ASP A 55 3.31 7.79 -3.39
C ASP A 55 2.45 6.71 -4.04
N GLY A 56 2.06 6.89 -5.29
CA GLY A 56 1.29 5.90 -6.05
C GLY A 56 2.07 4.60 -6.28
N LEU A 57 3.39 4.68 -6.50
CA LEU A 57 4.27 3.51 -6.59
C LEU A 57 4.28 2.74 -5.27
N THR A 58 4.43 3.46 -4.15
CA THR A 58 4.47 2.88 -2.81
C THR A 58 3.13 2.23 -2.46
N GLU A 59 2.03 2.94 -2.66
CA GLU A 59 0.68 2.41 -2.43
C GLU A 59 0.46 1.11 -3.21
N ARG A 60 0.74 1.13 -4.50
CA ARG A 60 0.57 -0.04 -5.37
C ARG A 60 1.46 -1.20 -4.95
N LEU A 61 2.73 -0.95 -4.63
CA LEU A 61 3.67 -1.95 -4.16
C LEU A 61 3.18 -2.62 -2.87
N VAL A 62 2.70 -1.82 -1.92
CA VAL A 62 2.18 -2.31 -0.63
C VAL A 62 0.90 -3.12 -0.85
N LEU A 63 -0.04 -2.65 -1.67
CA LEU A 63 -1.30 -3.37 -1.93
C LEU A 63 -1.05 -4.73 -2.60
N LEU A 64 -0.21 -4.77 -3.64
CA LEU A 64 0.17 -6.02 -4.32
C LEU A 64 1.00 -6.93 -3.40
N GLY A 65 1.86 -6.35 -2.57
CA GLY A 65 2.65 -7.07 -1.58
C GLY A 65 1.78 -7.75 -0.52
N LEU A 66 0.77 -7.02 -0.01
CA LEU A 66 -0.21 -7.56 0.94
C LEU A 66 -1.09 -8.65 0.31
N ASP A 67 -1.55 -8.48 -0.93
CA ASP A 67 -2.27 -9.53 -1.65
C ASP A 67 -1.39 -10.80 -1.79
N GLY A 68 -0.13 -10.64 -2.19
CA GLY A 68 0.81 -11.75 -2.30
C GLY A 68 1.13 -12.45 -0.96
N ALA A 69 1.22 -11.70 0.13
CA ALA A 69 1.42 -12.23 1.47
C ALA A 69 0.17 -12.96 1.99
N ALA A 70 -1.00 -12.35 1.81
CA ALA A 70 -2.29 -12.93 2.22
C ALA A 70 -2.59 -14.24 1.48
N CYS A 71 -2.30 -14.29 0.16
CA CYS A 71 -2.40 -15.50 -0.63
C CYS A 71 -1.51 -16.63 -0.07
N ARG A 72 -0.26 -16.33 0.30
CA ARG A 72 0.68 -17.31 0.90
C ARG A 72 0.22 -17.83 2.26
N LEU A 73 -0.42 -16.98 3.04
CA LEU A 73 -0.92 -17.31 4.38
C LEU A 73 -2.34 -17.88 4.34
N HIS A 74 -2.98 -17.97 3.17
CA HIS A 74 -4.37 -18.41 3.00
C HIS A 74 -5.39 -17.62 3.82
N VAL A 75 -5.18 -16.31 3.95
CA VAL A 75 -6.07 -15.36 4.61
C VAL A 75 -6.50 -14.27 3.64
N SER A 76 -7.52 -13.47 3.97
CA SER A 76 -7.83 -12.28 3.17
C SER A 76 -6.81 -11.17 3.45
N ARG A 77 -6.61 -10.25 2.49
CA ARG A 77 -5.74 -9.08 2.66
C ARG A 77 -6.15 -8.24 3.87
N GLU A 78 -7.46 -8.06 4.04
CA GLU A 78 -8.06 -7.27 5.12
C GLU A 78 -7.79 -7.92 6.49
N ALA A 79 -7.90 -9.25 6.57
CA ALA A 79 -7.58 -10.00 7.79
C ALA A 79 -6.09 -9.89 8.13
N LEU A 80 -5.20 -10.03 7.14
CA LEU A 80 -3.75 -9.87 7.34
C LEU A 80 -3.41 -8.45 7.80
N ALA A 81 -3.93 -7.42 7.12
CA ALA A 81 -3.67 -6.04 7.48
C ALA A 81 -4.15 -5.70 8.90
N LEU A 82 -5.31 -6.22 9.29
CA LEU A 82 -5.87 -6.02 10.61
C LEU A 82 -5.04 -6.73 11.70
N ASP A 83 -4.54 -7.92 11.41
CA ASP A 83 -3.71 -8.70 12.33
C ASP A 83 -2.34 -8.01 12.53
N LEU A 84 -1.69 -7.55 11.46
CA LEU A 84 -0.45 -6.79 11.51
C LEU A 84 -0.60 -5.45 12.27
N ALA A 85 -1.78 -4.83 12.24
CA ALA A 85 -2.05 -3.59 12.97
C ALA A 85 -2.34 -3.78 14.47
N ARG A 86 -2.70 -5.00 14.90
CA ARG A 86 -3.16 -5.29 16.27
C ARG A 86 -2.14 -6.00 17.13
N SER A 87 -1.22 -6.73 16.54
CA SER A 87 -0.28 -7.60 17.24
C SER A 87 1.12 -7.51 16.62
N ASP A 88 2.12 -7.88 17.40
CA ASP A 88 3.47 -8.02 16.89
C ASP A 88 3.50 -9.07 15.76
N PRO A 89 4.13 -8.75 14.61
CA PRO A 89 4.13 -9.65 13.48
C PRO A 89 4.93 -10.91 13.76
N THR A 90 4.37 -12.06 13.38
CA THR A 90 5.05 -13.36 13.44
C THR A 90 6.13 -13.47 12.36
N ASP A 91 7.11 -14.37 12.53
CA ASP A 91 8.13 -14.64 11.50
C ASP A 91 7.52 -15.08 10.17
N ALA A 92 6.43 -15.86 10.23
CA ALA A 92 5.71 -16.31 9.03
C ALA A 92 5.06 -15.13 8.28
N GLN A 93 4.47 -14.17 8.99
CA GLN A 93 3.88 -12.96 8.40
C GLN A 93 4.95 -12.04 7.79
N VAL A 94 6.07 -11.82 8.49
CA VAL A 94 7.19 -11.03 7.98
C VAL A 94 7.78 -11.67 6.72
N ALA A 95 8.00 -12.98 6.73
CA ALA A 95 8.51 -13.72 5.57
C ALA A 95 7.53 -13.69 4.39
N ALA A 96 6.23 -13.86 4.67
CA ALA A 96 5.19 -13.78 3.65
C ALA A 96 5.08 -12.38 3.04
N LEU A 97 5.15 -11.32 3.86
CA LEU A 97 5.12 -9.93 3.41
C LEU A 97 6.33 -9.59 2.54
N ARG A 98 7.55 -9.96 2.96
CA ARG A 98 8.76 -9.79 2.15
C ARG A 98 8.63 -10.49 0.80
N ALA A 99 8.17 -11.74 0.80
CA ALA A 99 7.98 -12.50 -0.43
C ALA A 99 6.87 -11.94 -1.31
N GLY A 100 5.81 -11.36 -0.70
CA GLY A 100 4.73 -10.66 -1.39
C GLY A 100 5.22 -9.39 -2.07
N LEU A 101 5.97 -8.54 -1.36
CA LEU A 101 6.56 -7.31 -1.90
C LEU A 101 7.53 -7.58 -3.06
N LEU A 102 8.45 -8.55 -2.89
CA LEU A 102 9.34 -8.96 -3.98
C LEU A 102 8.57 -9.56 -5.17
N GLY A 103 7.44 -10.22 -4.91
CA GLY A 103 6.51 -10.70 -5.93
C GLY A 103 5.84 -9.55 -6.68
N ALA A 104 5.47 -8.49 -5.96
CA ALA A 104 4.88 -7.28 -6.54
C ALA A 104 5.86 -6.57 -7.48
N VAL A 105 7.12 -6.37 -7.06
CA VAL A 105 8.17 -5.79 -7.92
C VAL A 105 8.31 -6.59 -9.20
N ARG A 106 8.49 -7.93 -9.11
CA ARG A 106 8.62 -8.79 -10.31
C ARG A 106 7.43 -8.68 -11.25
N ARG A 107 6.21 -8.61 -10.70
CA ARG A 107 4.99 -8.43 -11.50
C ARG A 107 4.99 -7.08 -12.20
N MET A 108 5.22 -5.98 -11.47
CA MET A 108 5.25 -4.63 -12.03
C MET A 108 6.33 -4.50 -13.11
N THR A 109 7.49 -5.15 -12.95
CA THR A 109 8.53 -5.24 -13.98
C THR A 109 8.03 -5.97 -15.22
N ALA A 110 7.40 -7.14 -15.05
CA ALA A 110 6.89 -7.95 -16.16
C ALA A 110 5.76 -7.25 -16.93
N ASP A 111 4.90 -6.51 -16.20
CA ASP A 111 3.78 -5.75 -16.76
C ASP A 111 4.20 -4.37 -17.32
N HIS A 112 5.49 -4.00 -17.21
CA HIS A 112 6.05 -2.70 -17.60
C HIS A 112 5.32 -1.52 -16.94
N THR A 113 4.94 -1.67 -15.67
CA THR A 113 4.22 -0.65 -14.89
C THR A 113 5.08 0.01 -13.82
N LEU A 114 6.38 -0.29 -13.76
CA LEU A 114 7.32 0.47 -12.96
C LEU A 114 7.66 1.79 -13.65
N PRO A 115 7.61 2.93 -12.92
CA PRO A 115 8.11 4.19 -13.45
C PRO A 115 9.63 4.13 -13.67
N PRO A 116 10.17 4.89 -14.64
CA PRO A 116 11.62 5.01 -14.81
C PRO A 116 12.24 5.68 -13.58
N SER A 117 13.48 5.31 -13.26
CA SER A 117 14.17 5.88 -12.09
C SER A 117 14.45 7.37 -12.24
N SER A 118 14.65 7.87 -13.47
CA SER A 118 14.81 9.30 -13.74
C SER A 118 13.63 10.12 -13.22
N SER A 119 12.39 9.71 -13.48
CA SER A 119 11.19 10.42 -12.98
C SER A 119 11.08 10.38 -11.46
N LEU A 120 11.48 9.29 -10.81
CA LEU A 120 11.48 9.19 -9.34
C LEU A 120 12.58 10.06 -8.72
N VAL A 121 13.74 10.18 -9.38
CA VAL A 121 14.82 11.07 -8.95
C VAL A 121 14.38 12.53 -9.08
N ASP A 122 13.74 12.92 -10.19
CA ASP A 122 13.23 14.29 -10.37
C ASP A 122 12.23 14.67 -9.28
N GLU A 123 11.28 13.80 -8.98
CA GLU A 123 10.30 14.01 -7.90
C GLU A 123 10.97 14.09 -6.53
N ALA A 124 11.94 13.22 -6.26
CA ALA A 124 12.71 13.26 -5.01
C ALA A 124 13.51 14.56 -4.88
N LEU A 125 14.08 15.09 -5.98
CA LEU A 125 14.79 16.37 -6.00
C LEU A 125 13.84 17.54 -5.75
N ASP A 126 12.63 17.51 -6.28
CA ASP A 126 11.62 18.55 -6.06
C ASP A 126 11.17 18.64 -4.59
N SER A 127 11.23 17.53 -3.86
CA SER A 127 10.87 17.44 -2.45
C SER A 127 12.04 17.62 -1.48
N ALA A 128 13.28 17.50 -1.96
CA ALA A 128 14.49 17.59 -1.15
C ALA A 128 14.97 19.05 -1.02
N ASP A 129 15.33 19.48 0.19
CA ASP A 129 15.97 20.79 0.43
C ASP A 129 17.48 20.70 0.12
N LEU A 130 17.79 20.62 -1.17
CA LEU A 130 19.16 20.50 -1.65
C LEU A 130 19.75 21.86 -2.03
N ASN A 131 21.09 21.95 -1.96
CA ASN A 131 21.80 23.07 -2.53
C ASN A 131 21.57 23.11 -4.05
N GLY A 132 21.10 24.25 -4.57
CA GLY A 132 20.72 24.40 -5.99
C GLY A 132 21.84 24.05 -6.99
N LEU A 133 23.12 24.13 -6.58
CA LEU A 133 24.25 23.69 -7.43
C LEU A 133 24.32 22.17 -7.54
N LEU A 134 24.04 21.44 -6.45
CA LEU A 134 23.98 19.98 -6.42
C LEU A 134 22.76 19.49 -7.20
N GLU A 135 21.61 20.11 -6.98
CA GLU A 135 20.37 19.81 -7.73
C GLU A 135 20.60 19.99 -9.24
N ALA A 136 21.17 21.12 -9.66
CA ALA A 136 21.49 21.37 -11.07
C ALA A 136 22.48 20.36 -11.64
N ALA A 137 23.46 19.90 -10.86
CA ALA A 137 24.41 18.87 -11.27
C ALA A 137 23.75 17.51 -11.47
N ILE A 138 22.81 17.12 -10.61
CA ILE A 138 22.07 15.86 -10.73
C ILE A 138 21.13 15.92 -11.95
N ARG A 139 20.39 17.03 -12.12
CA ARG A 139 19.50 17.24 -13.27
C ARG A 139 20.23 17.37 -14.62
N ALA A 140 21.54 17.63 -14.60
CA ALA A 140 22.35 17.61 -15.81
C ALA A 140 22.68 16.21 -16.33
N VAL A 141 22.40 15.16 -15.54
CA VAL A 141 22.58 13.78 -15.98
C VAL A 141 21.42 13.38 -16.88
N PRO A 142 21.66 12.90 -18.11
CA PRO A 142 20.59 12.49 -19.01
C PRO A 142 19.76 11.31 -18.45
N ASP A 143 18.44 11.36 -18.55
CA ASP A 143 17.51 10.31 -18.07
C ASP A 143 17.91 8.88 -18.45
N PRO A 144 18.31 8.59 -19.70
CA PRO A 144 18.71 7.22 -20.06
C PRO A 144 19.97 6.74 -19.33
N VAL A 145 20.80 7.64 -18.83
CA VAL A 145 21.98 7.30 -17.99
C VAL A 145 21.54 6.97 -16.59
N VAL A 146 20.62 7.76 -16.00
CA VAL A 146 20.01 7.50 -14.69
C VAL A 146 19.29 6.14 -14.71
N ASP A 147 18.41 5.91 -15.67
CA ASP A 147 17.61 4.69 -15.79
C ASP A 147 18.47 3.43 -15.95
N ARG A 148 19.60 3.56 -16.65
CA ARG A 148 20.54 2.44 -16.81
C ARG A 148 21.39 2.21 -15.55
N ALA A 149 21.76 3.29 -14.86
CA ALA A 149 22.57 3.20 -13.65
C ALA A 149 21.78 2.69 -12.45
N LEU A 150 20.51 3.07 -12.34
CA LEU A 150 19.62 2.80 -11.21
C LEU A 150 18.28 2.21 -11.68
N PRO A 151 18.21 0.97 -12.22
CA PRO A 151 16.93 0.40 -12.58
C PRO A 151 16.01 0.31 -11.36
N THR A 152 14.78 0.79 -11.51
CA THR A 152 13.79 0.87 -10.42
C THR A 152 13.55 -0.49 -9.76
N ASP A 153 13.50 -1.57 -10.53
CA ASP A 153 13.29 -2.93 -10.04
C ASP A 153 14.47 -3.44 -9.17
N ASP A 154 15.70 -3.11 -9.54
CA ASP A 154 16.91 -3.49 -8.77
C ASP A 154 16.94 -2.72 -7.44
N VAL A 155 16.70 -1.41 -7.47
CA VAL A 155 16.66 -0.57 -6.26
C VAL A 155 15.56 -1.05 -5.31
N LEU A 156 14.33 -1.26 -5.80
CA LEU A 156 13.22 -1.75 -4.98
C LEU A 156 13.50 -3.14 -4.41
N THR A 157 14.09 -4.04 -5.20
CA THR A 157 14.42 -5.39 -4.74
C THR A 157 15.44 -5.36 -3.60
N ARG A 158 16.49 -4.53 -3.70
CA ARG A 158 17.49 -4.35 -2.65
C ARG A 158 16.87 -3.70 -1.42
N THR A 159 16.13 -2.61 -1.59
CA THR A 159 15.44 -1.93 -0.48
C THR A 159 14.57 -2.92 0.31
N ILE A 160 13.72 -3.72 -0.35
CA ILE A 160 12.85 -4.69 0.32
C ILE A 160 13.66 -5.80 1.00
N THR A 161 14.79 -6.20 0.41
CA THR A 161 15.65 -7.25 0.97
C THR A 161 16.35 -6.78 2.24
N ASP A 162 16.87 -5.55 2.25
CA ASP A 162 17.66 -4.98 3.36
C ASP A 162 16.79 -4.36 4.45
N LEU A 163 15.52 -4.05 4.14
CA LEU A 163 14.57 -3.45 5.09
C LEU A 163 14.22 -4.43 6.22
N ASP A 164 14.36 -3.98 7.46
CA ASP A 164 13.83 -4.71 8.62
C ASP A 164 12.31 -4.53 8.71
N LEU A 165 11.58 -5.36 7.98
CA LEU A 165 10.12 -5.30 7.95
C LEU A 165 9.48 -5.47 9.34
N ARG A 166 10.11 -6.22 10.26
CA ARG A 166 9.60 -6.36 11.62
C ARG A 166 9.65 -5.03 12.35
N GLN A 167 10.78 -4.33 12.26
CA GLN A 167 10.96 -3.02 12.88
C GLN A 167 10.06 -1.96 12.25
N VAL A 168 9.91 -1.99 10.92
CA VAL A 168 8.97 -1.10 10.19
C VAL A 168 7.54 -1.29 10.67
N LEU A 169 7.07 -2.54 10.82
CA LEU A 169 5.72 -2.84 11.30
C LEU A 169 5.54 -2.46 12.77
N ALA A 170 6.55 -2.71 13.62
CA ALA A 170 6.50 -2.33 15.03
C ALA A 170 6.45 -0.80 15.22
N ASN A 171 7.09 -0.04 14.34
CA ASN A 171 7.16 1.43 14.40
C ASN A 171 6.16 2.13 13.45
N ALA A 172 5.20 1.40 12.89
CA ALA A 172 4.21 1.97 11.96
C ALA A 172 3.39 3.13 12.55
N GLY A 173 3.34 3.25 13.89
CA GLY A 173 2.72 4.38 14.60
C GLY A 173 3.61 5.61 14.76
N ASP A 174 4.90 5.56 14.42
CA ASP A 174 5.83 6.68 14.46
C ASP A 174 6.33 7.04 13.06
N PRO A 175 5.72 8.05 12.40
CA PRO A 175 6.08 8.44 11.04
C PRO A 175 7.54 8.85 10.89
N SER A 176 8.14 9.46 11.93
CA SER A 176 9.53 9.94 11.87
C SER A 176 10.55 8.79 11.92
N ASP A 177 10.24 7.75 12.66
CA ASP A 177 11.06 6.52 12.71
C ASP A 177 10.95 5.74 11.40
N LEU A 178 9.74 5.62 10.88
CA LEU A 178 9.49 4.98 9.60
C LEU A 178 10.27 5.68 8.47
N GLN A 179 10.19 7.01 8.40
CA GLN A 179 10.90 7.78 7.39
C GLN A 179 12.41 7.53 7.46
N ARG A 180 13.03 7.62 8.65
CA ARG A 180 14.47 7.36 8.81
C ARG A 180 14.89 5.97 8.36
N GLN A 181 14.07 4.94 8.66
CA GLN A 181 14.37 3.56 8.25
C GLN A 181 14.26 3.38 6.74
N MET A 182 13.25 3.98 6.13
CA MET A 182 13.06 3.96 4.67
C MET A 182 14.20 4.67 3.96
N ASP A 183 14.57 5.88 4.39
CA ASP A 183 15.66 6.67 3.81
C ASP A 183 17.00 5.90 3.89
N ALA A 184 17.29 5.28 5.04
CA ALA A 184 18.50 4.48 5.21
C ALA A 184 18.52 3.22 4.34
N ALA A 185 17.37 2.57 4.12
CA ALA A 185 17.27 1.39 3.28
C ALA A 185 17.40 1.75 1.78
N VAL A 186 16.74 2.82 1.35
CA VAL A 186 16.82 3.32 -0.03
C VAL A 186 18.25 3.79 -0.35
N THR A 187 18.88 4.57 0.54
CA THR A 187 20.25 5.04 0.34
C THR A 187 21.21 3.88 0.14
N ARG A 188 21.15 2.86 1.00
CA ARG A 188 21.99 1.65 0.85
C ARG A 188 21.70 0.92 -0.45
N ALA A 189 20.43 0.75 -0.82
CA ALA A 189 20.07 0.07 -2.05
C ALA A 189 20.60 0.78 -3.30
N VAL A 190 20.59 2.12 -3.31
CA VAL A 190 21.16 2.94 -4.38
C VAL A 190 22.67 2.78 -4.44
N GLU A 191 23.37 2.89 -3.31
CA GLU A 191 24.83 2.71 -3.23
C GLU A 191 25.27 1.31 -3.70
N ASP A 192 24.55 0.27 -3.30
CA ASP A 192 24.83 -1.11 -3.69
C ASP A 192 24.54 -1.36 -5.18
N SER A 193 23.46 -0.77 -5.71
CA SER A 193 23.14 -0.84 -7.14
C SER A 193 24.24 -0.20 -7.99
N LEU A 194 24.67 1.02 -7.62
CA LEU A 194 25.79 1.72 -8.31
C LEU A 194 27.10 0.94 -8.20
N THR A 195 27.42 0.44 -7.02
CA THR A 195 28.65 -0.33 -6.78
C THR A 195 28.67 -1.63 -7.60
N ALA A 196 27.55 -2.34 -7.68
CA ALA A 196 27.43 -3.56 -8.48
C ALA A 196 27.69 -3.28 -9.97
N ARG A 197 27.15 -2.16 -10.48
CA ARG A 197 27.37 -1.77 -11.89
C ARG A 197 28.79 -1.34 -12.19
N LEU A 198 29.43 -0.59 -11.29
CA LEU A 198 30.84 -0.21 -11.44
C LEU A 198 31.76 -1.44 -11.49
N ARG A 199 31.48 -2.46 -10.65
CA ARG A 199 32.24 -3.73 -10.68
C ARG A 199 32.03 -4.52 -11.97
N GLY A 200 30.86 -4.40 -12.60
CA GLY A 200 30.56 -5.06 -13.89
C GLY A 200 31.20 -4.38 -15.10
N LEU A 201 31.77 -3.18 -14.93
CA LEU A 201 32.48 -2.43 -15.96
C LEU A 201 34.02 -2.63 -15.93
N LEU A 202 34.55 -3.19 -14.83
CA LEU A 202 35.96 -3.53 -14.61
C LEU A 202 36.24 -4.98 -14.97
#